data_53cba892cf98a4d5b1de795cf129d4d7
#
_entry.id   53cba892cf98a4d5b1de795cf129d4d7
#
_cell.length_a   1.000
_cell.length_b   1.000
_cell.length_c   1.000
_cell.angle_alpha   90.00
_cell.angle_beta   90.00
_cell.angle_gamma   90.00
#
_symmetry.space_group_name_H-M   'P 1'
#
loop_
_entity.id
_entity.type
_entity.pdbx_description
1 polymer ?
#
loop_
_entity_poly.entity_id
_entity_poly.type
_entity_poly.pdbx_seq_one_letter_code
_entity_poly.pdbx_strand_id
1 'polypeptide(L)' 'MKIVIKKIDFENGVWSWEIKGKTKLPYKDGTGDLDSVKKLLRNAGFDKWAENLDDLSCLEHFVVK' A
#
# COMPACT_ATOMS: atom_id res chain seq x y z
N MET A 1 12.19 -4.82 4.63
CA MET A 1 11.22 -3.73 4.46
C MET A 1 9.81 -4.29 4.61
N LYS A 2 8.96 -3.58 5.29
CA LYS A 2 7.53 -3.91 5.32
C LYS A 2 6.71 -2.64 5.13
N ILE A 3 5.51 -2.79 4.59
CA ILE A 3 4.61 -1.66 4.32
C ILE A 3 3.30 -1.95 5.02
N VAL A 4 2.89 -1.04 5.91
CA VAL A 4 1.60 -1.12 6.60
C VAL A 4 0.61 -0.28 5.80
N ILE A 5 -0.48 -0.88 5.38
CA ILE A 5 -1.48 -0.24 4.53
C ILE A 5 -2.83 -0.27 5.23
N LYS A 6 -3.46 0.89 5.35
CA LYS A 6 -4.76 1.05 6.02
C LYS A 6 -5.72 1.84 5.15
N LYS A 7 -6.99 1.44 5.16
CA LYS A 7 -8.05 2.23 4.54
C LYS A 7 -8.52 3.27 5.55
N ILE A 8 -8.40 4.56 5.21
CA ILE A 8 -8.73 5.67 6.10
C ILE A 8 -10.04 6.37 5.73
N ASP A 9 -10.52 6.23 4.51
CA ASP A 9 -11.80 6.78 4.07
C ASP A 9 -12.50 5.73 3.22
N PHE A 10 -13.53 5.10 3.81
CA PHE A 10 -14.27 4.04 3.15
C PHE A 10 -15.15 4.53 2.03
N GLU A 11 -15.71 5.72 2.15
CA GLU A 11 -16.57 6.31 1.12
C GLU A 11 -15.80 6.66 -0.14
N ASN A 12 -14.64 7.27 0.03
CA ASN A 12 -13.85 7.78 -1.09
C ASN A 12 -12.72 6.84 -1.52
N GLY A 13 -12.58 5.71 -0.83
CA GLY A 13 -11.55 4.73 -1.17
C GLY A 13 -10.14 5.25 -0.98
N VAL A 14 -9.91 6.02 0.08
CA VAL A 14 -8.58 6.57 0.38
C VAL A 14 -7.84 5.64 1.31
N TRP A 15 -6.59 5.35 0.95
CA TRP A 15 -5.69 4.51 1.71
C TRP A 15 -4.50 5.30 2.23
N SER A 16 -3.95 4.86 3.35
CA SER A 16 -2.67 5.38 3.84
C SER A 16 -1.67 4.25 3.93
N TRP A 17 -0.40 4.57 3.82
CA TRP A 17 0.66 3.58 3.96
C TRP A 17 1.84 4.16 4.73
N GLU A 18 2.57 3.26 5.38
CA GLU A 18 3.79 3.59 6.09
C GLU A 18 4.82 2.51 5.80
N ILE A 19 6.00 2.91 5.34
CA ILE A 19 7.09 2.00 5.03
C ILE A 19 8.01 1.92 6.23
N LYS A 20 8.21 0.71 6.76
CA LYS A 20 9.09 0.46 7.90
C LYS A 20 10.33 -0.29 7.44
N GLY A 21 11.47 0.10 7.99
CA GLY A 21 12.76 -0.46 7.62
C GLY A 21 13.45 0.35 6.53
N LYS A 22 14.54 -0.19 6.02
CA LYS A 22 15.31 0.48 4.95
C LYS A 22 14.57 0.36 3.62
N THR A 23 14.49 1.46 2.90
CA THR A 23 13.85 1.49 1.60
C THR A 23 14.64 2.38 0.65
N LYS A 24 14.60 2.05 -0.64
CA LYS A 24 15.18 2.87 -1.70
C LYS A 24 14.18 3.91 -2.22
N LEU A 25 12.94 3.86 -1.74
CA LEU A 25 11.92 4.80 -2.17
C LEU A 25 12.18 6.19 -1.57
N PRO A 26 11.84 7.26 -2.29
CA PRO A 26 12.07 8.63 -1.82
C PRO A 26 11.11 9.09 -0.73
N TYR A 27 10.17 8.23 -0.33
CA TYR A 27 9.16 8.56 0.67
C TYR A 27 8.99 7.37 1.63
N LYS A 28 8.50 7.64 2.83
CA LYS A 28 8.28 6.61 3.87
C LYS A 28 6.81 6.43 4.21
N ASP A 29 5.96 7.39 3.87
CA ASP A 29 4.53 7.31 4.11
C ASP A 29 3.79 8.11 3.03
N GLY A 30 2.48 7.97 3.02
CA GLY A 30 1.65 8.70 2.09
C GLY A 30 0.21 8.23 2.13
N THR A 31 -0.61 8.88 1.32
CA THR A 31 -2.02 8.56 1.15
C THR A 31 -2.37 8.61 -0.33
N GLY A 32 -3.41 7.90 -0.71
CA GLY A 32 -3.89 7.89 -2.08
C GLY A 32 -4.96 6.86 -2.30
N ASP A 33 -5.40 6.74 -3.55
CA ASP A 33 -6.37 5.75 -3.95
C ASP A 33 -5.73 4.37 -4.15
N LEU A 34 -6.53 3.39 -4.57
CA LEU A 34 -6.06 2.03 -4.77
C LEU A 34 -4.98 1.95 -5.86
N ASP A 35 -5.10 2.75 -6.91
CA ASP A 35 -4.09 2.79 -7.97
C ASP A 35 -2.75 3.30 -7.45
N SER A 36 -2.78 4.27 -6.55
CA SER A 36 -1.58 4.78 -5.89
C SER A 36 -0.91 3.69 -5.06
N VAL A 37 -1.70 2.88 -4.35
CA VAL A 37 -1.19 1.74 -3.58
C VAL A 37 -0.56 0.70 -4.50
N LYS A 38 -1.20 0.41 -5.65
CA LYS A 38 -0.63 -0.51 -6.64
C LYS A 38 0.74 -0.04 -7.13
N LYS A 39 0.85 1.26 -7.46
CA LYS A 39 2.12 1.84 -7.91
C LYS A 39 3.19 1.75 -6.82
N LEU A 40 2.80 2.03 -5.57
CA LEU A 40 3.69 1.91 -4.44
C LEU A 40 4.26 0.49 -4.33
N LEU A 41 3.40 -0.52 -4.39
CA LEU A 41 3.82 -1.91 -4.27
C LEU A 41 4.75 -2.33 -5.41
N ARG A 42 4.45 -1.91 -6.63
CA ARG A 42 5.31 -2.21 -7.79
C ARG A 42 6.67 -1.54 -7.66
N ASN A 43 6.69 -0.28 -7.24
CA ASN A 43 7.94 0.46 -7.03
C ASN A 43 8.79 -0.15 -5.93
N ALA A 44 8.15 -0.76 -4.94
CA ALA A 44 8.84 -1.43 -3.85
C ALA A 44 9.27 -2.87 -4.17
N GLY A 45 8.90 -3.38 -5.35
CA GLY A 45 9.25 -4.74 -5.76
C GLY A 45 8.25 -5.81 -5.35
N PHE A 46 7.06 -5.42 -4.91
CA PHE A 46 6.02 -6.35 -4.48
C PHE A 46 4.95 -6.53 -5.57
N ASP A 47 5.37 -6.94 -6.77
CA ASP A 47 4.46 -7.06 -7.91
C ASP A 47 3.29 -8.03 -7.67
N LYS A 48 3.56 -9.15 -7.00
CA LYS A 48 2.51 -10.12 -6.70
C LYS A 48 1.46 -9.55 -5.75
N TRP A 49 1.89 -8.75 -4.80
CA TRP A 49 0.96 -8.05 -3.90
C TRP A 49 0.11 -7.06 -4.68
N ALA A 50 0.69 -6.36 -5.63
CA ALA A 50 -0.03 -5.42 -6.47
C ALA A 50 -1.08 -6.14 -7.33
N GLU A 51 -0.75 -7.29 -7.89
CA GLU A 51 -1.68 -8.09 -8.69
C GLU A 51 -2.88 -8.59 -7.87
N ASN A 52 -2.67 -8.91 -6.60
CA ASN A 52 -3.72 -9.42 -5.72
C ASN A 52 -4.41 -8.32 -4.90
N LEU A 53 -4.11 -7.06 -5.19
CA LEU A 53 -4.59 -5.95 -4.38
C LEU A 53 -6.12 -5.82 -4.39
N ASP A 54 -6.78 -6.16 -5.49
CA ASP A 54 -8.24 -6.11 -5.57
C ASP A 54 -8.89 -7.04 -4.53
N ASP A 55 -8.30 -8.21 -4.31
CA ASP A 55 -8.77 -9.13 -3.27
C ASP A 55 -8.45 -8.59 -1.87
N LEU A 56 -7.27 -7.99 -1.72
CA LEU A 56 -6.84 -7.43 -0.45
C LEU A 56 -7.59 -6.16 -0.08
N SER A 57 -8.17 -5.47 -1.06
CA SER A 57 -8.92 -4.23 -0.83
C SER A 57 -10.18 -4.44 0.01
N CYS A 58 -10.62 -5.69 0.19
CA CYS A 58 -11.70 -6.02 1.11
C CYS A 58 -11.29 -5.89 2.58
N LEU A 59 -10.00 -5.90 2.86
CA LEU A 59 -9.46 -5.75 4.21
C LEU A 59 -9.34 -4.27 4.56
N GLU A 60 -9.56 -3.95 5.83
CA GLU A 60 -9.41 -2.57 6.32
C GLU A 60 -7.95 -2.19 6.47
N HIS A 61 -7.10 -3.18 6.76
CA HIS A 61 -5.66 -2.96 6.79
C HIS A 61 -4.93 -4.28 6.54
N PHE A 62 -3.72 -4.17 6.03
CA PHE A 62 -2.85 -5.33 5.84
C PHE A 62 -1.38 -4.88 5.82
N VAL A 63 -0.49 -5.83 6.01
CA VAL A 63 0.95 -5.59 6.03
C VAL A 63 1.61 -6.39 4.91
N VAL A 64 2.36 -5.68 4.07
CA VAL A 64 3.14 -6.26 2.97
C VAL A 64 4.57 -6.49 3.46
N LYS A 65 5.02 -7.72 3.34
CA LYS A 65 6.39 -8.08 3.76
C LYS A 65 6.91 -9.33 3.05
#